data_93c19f4d45bc81fe7d1d3049b110aa2c
#
_entry.id   93c19f4d45bc81fe7d1d3049b110aa2c
#
_cell.length_a   1.000
_cell.length_b   1.000
_cell.length_c   1.000
_cell.angle_alpha   90.00
_cell.angle_beta   90.00
_cell.angle_gamma   90.00
#
_symmetry.space_group_name_H-M   'P 1'
#
loop_
_entity.id
_entity.type
_entity.pdbx_description
1 polymer ?
#
loop_
_entity_poly.entity_id
_entity_poly.type
_entity_poly.pdbx_seq_one_letter_code
_entity_poly.pdbx_strand_id
1 'polypeptide(L)'
;FIRIKNLKNNEQIIVDAVNYFHLDKFCLLIHKLKAEKKFLFRTAASFISSFSKIGHNSKNNIYYSQLRRKDDENKFMRGLIVCGSYIELSTIQLRKLLQISSCKPIKINVIDYYQIFKFKYQESQIILLKEQLVNQVRRLIKKNFTPVLYTSRKLILFQSKDEEIAFNRFLALFIAQIINELKFEIGYLISKGGITSNTILSEGFKVDSVYLEGQIMTGISLLNVNLLKINDCIPVITFPGNIGDQDTMQKIWRILENKDINNI
;
A
#
# COMPACT_ATOMS: atom_id res chain seq x y z
N PHE A 1 -34.58 -0.86 -13.93
CA PHE A 1 -34.48 -1.94 -14.94
C PHE A 1 -34.75 -1.41 -16.36
N ILE A 2 -35.97 -0.86 -16.61
CA ILE A 2 -36.42 -0.40 -17.94
C ILE A 2 -35.43 0.60 -18.58
N ARG A 3 -34.91 1.58 -17.79
CA ARG A 3 -33.94 2.55 -18.31
C ARG A 3 -32.65 1.88 -18.79
N ILE A 4 -32.11 0.93 -18.03
CA ILE A 4 -30.88 0.22 -18.42
C ILE A 4 -31.14 -0.69 -19.63
N LYS A 5 -32.30 -1.33 -19.69
CA LYS A 5 -32.71 -2.17 -20.83
C LYS A 5 -32.81 -1.34 -22.11
N ASN A 6 -33.27 -0.11 -22.05
CA ASN A 6 -33.50 0.77 -23.19
C ASN A 6 -32.29 1.62 -23.59
N LEU A 7 -31.13 1.49 -22.93
CA LEU A 7 -29.90 2.19 -23.30
C LEU A 7 -29.51 1.86 -24.76
N LYS A 8 -29.15 2.89 -25.49
CA LYS A 8 -28.63 2.78 -26.87
C LYS A 8 -27.10 2.58 -26.85
N ASN A 9 -26.51 2.22 -28.00
CA ASN A 9 -25.07 2.05 -28.13
C ASN A 9 -24.33 3.34 -27.73
N ASN A 10 -23.27 3.21 -26.95
CA ASN A 10 -22.43 4.29 -26.42
C ASN A 10 -23.15 5.29 -25.48
N GLU A 11 -24.36 5.02 -25.06
CA GLU A 11 -25.02 5.84 -24.03
C GLU A 11 -24.37 5.60 -22.66
N GLN A 12 -24.12 6.69 -21.94
CA GLN A 12 -23.50 6.67 -20.62
C GLN A 12 -24.51 6.95 -19.53
N ILE A 13 -24.43 6.23 -18.44
CA ILE A 13 -25.20 6.48 -17.23
C ILE A 13 -24.29 6.57 -16.00
N ILE A 14 -24.64 7.44 -15.08
CA ILE A 14 -24.03 7.51 -13.75
C ILE A 14 -24.97 6.83 -12.78
N VAL A 15 -24.44 5.94 -11.96
CA VAL A 15 -25.19 5.21 -10.93
C VAL A 15 -24.61 5.53 -9.57
N ASP A 16 -25.38 6.21 -8.75
CA ASP A 16 -25.04 6.49 -7.35
C ASP A 16 -25.57 5.37 -6.44
N ALA A 17 -24.74 4.98 -5.48
CA ALA A 17 -25.11 4.00 -4.47
C ALA A 17 -24.59 4.44 -3.08
N VAL A 18 -25.49 4.44 -2.09
CA VAL A 18 -25.18 4.86 -0.72
C VAL A 18 -24.54 3.70 0.07
N ASN A 19 -24.84 2.45 -0.30
CA ASN A 19 -24.40 1.25 0.41
C ASN A 19 -24.31 0.04 -0.51
N TYR A 20 -23.80 -1.06 0.00
CA TYR A 20 -23.66 -2.31 -0.75
C TYR A 20 -25.00 -2.91 -1.19
N PHE A 21 -26.06 -2.75 -0.43
CA PHE A 21 -27.38 -3.24 -0.82
C PHE A 21 -27.87 -2.60 -2.14
N HIS A 22 -27.60 -1.30 -2.35
CA HIS A 22 -27.91 -0.64 -3.62
C HIS A 22 -27.05 -1.19 -4.75
N LEU A 23 -25.76 -1.39 -4.51
CA LEU A 23 -24.84 -1.97 -5.50
C LEU A 23 -25.24 -3.40 -5.86
N ASP A 24 -25.57 -4.24 -4.88
CA ASP A 24 -25.96 -5.63 -5.09
C ASP A 24 -27.22 -5.72 -5.94
N LYS A 25 -28.23 -4.89 -5.65
CA LYS A 25 -29.45 -4.81 -6.46
C LYS A 25 -29.15 -4.36 -7.89
N PHE A 26 -28.30 -3.35 -8.06
CA PHE A 26 -27.87 -2.90 -9.38
C PHE A 26 -27.13 -4.02 -10.13
N CYS A 27 -26.20 -4.71 -9.50
CA CYS A 27 -25.46 -5.82 -10.07
C CYS A 27 -26.37 -6.98 -10.51
N LEU A 28 -27.39 -7.29 -9.71
CA LEU A 28 -28.39 -8.30 -10.10
C LEU A 28 -29.16 -7.92 -11.37
N LEU A 29 -29.47 -6.62 -11.55
CA LEU A 29 -30.11 -6.15 -12.80
C LEU A 29 -29.16 -6.28 -14.00
N ILE A 30 -27.90 -5.90 -13.83
CA ILE A 30 -26.88 -6.03 -14.87
C ILE A 30 -26.68 -7.49 -15.25
N HIS A 31 -26.59 -8.40 -14.29
CA HIS A 31 -26.46 -9.84 -14.54
C HIS A 31 -27.63 -10.41 -15.37
N LYS A 32 -28.85 -9.89 -15.19
CA LYS A 32 -30.00 -10.30 -16.00
C LYS A 32 -29.92 -9.80 -17.43
N LEU A 33 -29.25 -8.66 -17.68
CA LEU A 33 -29.15 -8.02 -19.00
C LEU A 33 -27.87 -8.36 -19.76
N LYS A 34 -26.89 -9.00 -19.15
CA LYS A 34 -25.58 -9.30 -19.77
C LYS A 34 -25.66 -10.20 -21.00
N ALA A 35 -26.72 -10.99 -21.13
CA ALA A 35 -26.97 -11.82 -22.32
C ALA A 35 -27.48 -10.98 -23.51
N GLU A 36 -28.17 -9.87 -23.24
CA GLU A 36 -28.78 -9.01 -24.26
C GLU A 36 -27.90 -7.81 -24.61
N LYS A 37 -27.03 -7.36 -23.68
CA LYS A 37 -26.23 -6.13 -23.79
C LYS A 37 -24.81 -6.30 -23.30
N LYS A 38 -23.87 -5.64 -23.97
CA LYS A 38 -22.48 -5.48 -23.51
C LYS A 38 -22.36 -4.17 -22.73
N PHE A 39 -21.78 -4.25 -21.54
CA PHE A 39 -21.56 -3.09 -20.68
C PHE A 39 -20.06 -2.84 -20.50
N LEU A 40 -19.66 -1.59 -20.58
CA LEU A 40 -18.33 -1.14 -20.14
C LEU A 40 -18.50 -0.37 -18.84
N PHE A 41 -17.75 -0.78 -17.81
CA PHE A 41 -17.87 -0.19 -16.48
C PHE A 41 -16.64 0.64 -16.12
N ARG A 42 -16.86 1.86 -15.65
CA ARG A 42 -15.89 2.65 -14.92
C ARG A 42 -16.36 2.79 -13.48
N THR A 43 -15.73 2.11 -12.54
CA THR A 43 -16.29 1.89 -11.22
C THR A 43 -15.30 2.11 -10.08
N ALA A 44 -15.84 2.25 -8.88
CA ALA A 44 -15.09 2.07 -7.63
C ALA A 44 -14.95 0.57 -7.29
N ALA A 45 -14.01 0.25 -6.39
CA ALA A 45 -13.76 -1.13 -5.95
C ALA A 45 -14.98 -1.83 -5.33
N SER A 46 -15.85 -1.07 -4.66
CA SER A 46 -17.10 -1.57 -4.08
C SER A 46 -18.04 -2.20 -5.10
N PHE A 47 -18.13 -1.64 -6.31
CA PHE A 47 -18.93 -2.24 -7.38
C PHE A 47 -18.37 -3.60 -7.80
N ILE A 48 -17.03 -3.73 -7.92
CA ILE A 48 -16.40 -5.00 -8.32
C ILE A 48 -16.72 -6.10 -7.29
N SER A 49 -16.68 -5.76 -6.00
CA SER A 49 -17.04 -6.68 -4.92
C SER A 49 -18.48 -7.18 -5.04
N SER A 50 -19.45 -6.28 -5.23
CA SER A 50 -20.86 -6.63 -5.45
C SER A 50 -21.08 -7.41 -6.75
N PHE A 51 -20.42 -7.01 -7.84
CA PHE A 51 -20.60 -7.62 -9.17
C PHE A 51 -20.05 -9.05 -9.22
N SER A 52 -18.89 -9.28 -8.61
CA SER A 52 -18.26 -10.62 -8.53
C SER A 52 -18.83 -11.50 -7.43
N LYS A 53 -19.74 -10.98 -6.59
CA LYS A 53 -20.31 -11.68 -5.43
C LYS A 53 -19.25 -12.18 -4.45
N ILE A 54 -18.08 -11.50 -4.39
CA ILE A 54 -17.08 -11.77 -3.39
C ILE A 54 -17.59 -11.20 -2.07
N GLY A 55 -17.85 -12.09 -1.10
CA GLY A 55 -18.34 -11.71 0.22
C GLY A 55 -17.34 -10.82 0.98
N HIS A 56 -17.87 -9.99 1.87
CA HIS A 56 -17.05 -9.15 2.77
C HIS A 56 -16.55 -10.00 3.94
N ASN A 57 -15.53 -10.84 3.72
CA ASN A 57 -14.90 -11.58 4.80
C ASN A 57 -13.87 -10.68 5.50
N SER A 58 -14.31 -9.86 6.45
CA SER A 58 -13.42 -9.22 7.41
C SER A 58 -13.04 -10.24 8.47
N LYS A 59 -11.79 -10.67 8.48
CA LYS A 59 -11.22 -11.44 9.59
C LYS A 59 -11.02 -10.48 10.79
N ASN A 60 -10.94 -11.01 12.01
CA ASN A 60 -10.75 -10.19 13.19
C ASN A 60 -9.31 -9.66 13.31
N ASN A 61 -9.11 -8.64 14.13
CA ASN A 61 -7.80 -8.00 14.32
C ASN A 61 -6.73 -8.96 14.87
N ILE A 62 -7.13 -9.93 15.68
CA ILE A 62 -6.23 -10.97 16.24
C ILE A 62 -5.65 -11.79 15.10
N TYR A 63 -6.47 -12.22 14.14
CA TYR A 63 -6.02 -12.95 12.97
C TYR A 63 -4.92 -12.19 12.22
N TYR A 64 -5.13 -10.90 11.91
CA TYR A 64 -4.16 -10.11 11.16
C TYR A 64 -2.85 -9.91 11.92
N SER A 65 -2.89 -9.74 13.23
CA SER A 65 -1.69 -9.61 14.06
C SER A 65 -0.85 -10.89 14.10
N GLN A 66 -1.49 -12.07 14.00
CA GLN A 66 -0.82 -13.37 14.00
C GLN A 66 -0.12 -13.69 12.66
N LEU A 67 -0.44 -12.98 11.58
CA LEU A 67 0.24 -13.14 10.29
C LEU A 67 1.67 -12.60 10.28
N ARG A 68 2.05 -11.78 11.27
CA ARG A 68 3.42 -11.25 11.36
C ARG A 68 4.43 -12.38 11.45
N ARG A 69 5.56 -12.19 10.78
CA ARG A 69 6.69 -13.11 10.93
C ARG A 69 7.21 -13.11 12.37
N LYS A 70 7.74 -14.24 12.73
CA LYS A 70 8.42 -14.44 14.01
C LYS A 70 9.90 -14.74 13.76
N ASP A 71 10.73 -14.38 14.73
CA ASP A 71 12.13 -14.74 14.75
C ASP A 71 12.35 -16.21 15.22
N ASP A 72 13.60 -16.62 15.29
CA ASP A 72 13.98 -17.96 15.70
C ASP A 72 13.58 -18.29 17.17
N GLU A 73 13.36 -17.27 17.98
CA GLU A 73 12.84 -17.39 19.37
C GLU A 73 11.31 -17.38 19.43
N ASN A 74 10.61 -17.45 18.27
CA ASN A 74 9.16 -17.40 18.16
C ASN A 74 8.52 -16.06 18.61
N LYS A 75 9.30 -14.97 18.64
CA LYS A 75 8.84 -13.62 18.95
C LYS A 75 8.43 -12.89 17.67
N PHE A 76 7.34 -12.11 17.73
CA PHE A 76 6.90 -11.31 16.59
C PHE A 76 7.93 -10.24 16.23
N MET A 77 8.40 -10.28 15.00
CA MET A 77 9.33 -9.29 14.45
C MET A 77 8.63 -7.93 14.24
N ARG A 78 9.38 -6.85 14.33
CA ARG A 78 8.88 -5.50 14.02
C ARG A 78 8.67 -5.33 12.53
N GLY A 79 7.64 -4.55 12.17
CA GLY A 79 7.39 -4.19 10.78
C GLY A 79 8.13 -2.95 10.35
N LEU A 80 8.00 -2.67 9.06
CA LEU A 80 8.46 -1.45 8.41
C LEU A 80 7.28 -0.77 7.72
N ILE A 81 7.19 0.55 7.81
CA ILE A 81 6.20 1.35 7.10
C ILE A 81 6.91 2.18 6.05
N VAL A 82 6.43 2.13 4.81
CA VAL A 82 6.92 2.95 3.69
C VAL A 82 5.81 3.85 3.21
N CYS A 83 6.06 5.16 3.14
CA CYS A 83 5.11 6.14 2.64
C CYS A 83 5.72 6.95 1.49
N GLY A 84 5.57 6.43 0.27
CA GLY A 84 6.00 7.11 -0.97
C GLY A 84 4.96 8.10 -1.51
N SER A 85 3.69 7.97 -1.11
CA SER A 85 2.62 8.89 -1.53
C SER A 85 2.72 10.24 -0.82
N TYR A 86 2.66 11.32 -1.59
CA TYR A 86 2.77 12.72 -1.10
C TYR A 86 1.45 13.50 -1.17
N ILE A 87 0.34 12.88 -1.54
CA ILE A 87 -0.97 13.54 -1.55
C ILE A 87 -1.37 13.96 -0.12
N GLU A 88 -2.29 14.93 -0.02
CA GLU A 88 -2.69 15.54 1.24
C GLU A 88 -3.15 14.52 2.29
N LEU A 89 -4.07 13.62 1.93
CA LEU A 89 -4.56 12.57 2.83
C LEU A 89 -3.41 11.70 3.37
N SER A 90 -2.47 11.28 2.51
CA SER A 90 -1.29 10.51 2.93
C SER A 90 -0.40 11.28 3.90
N THR A 91 -0.32 12.60 3.74
CA THR A 91 0.45 13.47 4.62
C THR A 91 -0.20 13.59 6.00
N ILE A 92 -1.52 13.72 6.05
CA ILE A 92 -2.29 13.76 7.31
C ILE A 92 -2.14 12.41 8.04
N GLN A 93 -2.34 11.31 7.35
CA GLN A 93 -2.20 9.96 7.91
C GLN A 93 -0.79 9.70 8.46
N LEU A 94 0.24 10.13 7.73
CA LEU A 94 1.63 10.03 8.18
C LEU A 94 1.89 10.83 9.45
N ARG A 95 1.40 12.08 9.52
CA ARG A 95 1.55 12.93 10.72
C ARG A 95 0.93 12.28 11.95
N LYS A 96 -0.28 11.73 11.81
CA LYS A 96 -0.96 11.02 12.91
C LYS A 96 -0.20 9.76 13.33
N LEU A 97 0.26 8.97 12.39
CA LEU A 97 1.07 7.79 12.69
C LEU A 97 2.33 8.16 13.48
N LEU A 98 3.02 9.23 13.10
CA LEU A 98 4.26 9.67 13.75
C LEU A 98 4.07 10.26 15.16
N GLN A 99 2.83 10.52 15.59
CA GLN A 99 2.52 10.84 16.98
C GLN A 99 2.65 9.63 17.92
N ILE A 100 2.64 8.43 17.37
CA ILE A 100 2.85 7.19 18.13
C ILE A 100 4.34 7.06 18.46
N SER A 101 4.66 7.02 19.75
CA SER A 101 6.04 6.98 20.24
C SER A 101 6.85 5.77 19.73
N SER A 102 6.20 4.66 19.42
CA SER A 102 6.83 3.45 18.87
C SER A 102 7.12 3.57 17.35
N CYS A 103 6.52 4.54 16.63
CA CYS A 103 6.76 4.79 15.23
C CYS A 103 7.84 5.85 15.06
N LYS A 104 8.96 5.52 14.44
CA LYS A 104 10.11 6.43 14.31
C LYS A 104 10.36 6.85 12.87
N PRO A 105 10.42 8.17 12.58
CA PRO A 105 10.57 8.68 11.23
C PRO A 105 11.97 8.43 10.67
N ILE A 106 12.04 8.03 9.38
CA ILE A 106 13.22 8.06 8.53
C ILE A 106 12.83 8.80 7.25
N LYS A 107 13.37 9.97 7.07
CA LYS A 107 12.99 10.87 5.97
C LYS A 107 13.93 10.74 4.78
N ILE A 108 13.40 10.46 3.60
CA ILE A 108 14.08 10.59 2.32
C ILE A 108 13.83 12.01 1.80
N ASN A 109 14.86 12.84 1.73
CA ASN A 109 14.73 14.21 1.21
C ASN A 109 14.70 14.18 -0.33
N VAL A 110 13.53 14.28 -0.93
CA VAL A 110 13.33 14.12 -2.39
C VAL A 110 14.18 15.11 -3.22
N ILE A 111 14.54 16.27 -2.67
CA ILE A 111 15.37 17.26 -3.39
C ILE A 111 16.78 16.71 -3.59
N ASP A 112 17.38 16.13 -2.55
CA ASP A 112 18.73 15.58 -2.63
C ASP A 112 18.78 14.42 -3.65
N TYR A 113 17.76 13.56 -3.63
CA TYR A 113 17.64 12.45 -4.59
C TYR A 113 17.34 12.93 -6.02
N TYR A 114 16.63 14.05 -6.17
CA TYR A 114 16.43 14.66 -7.49
C TYR A 114 17.73 15.23 -8.07
N GLN A 115 18.57 15.84 -7.24
CA GLN A 115 19.90 16.27 -7.67
C GLN A 115 20.76 15.07 -8.12
N ILE A 116 20.76 13.99 -7.35
CA ILE A 116 21.44 12.74 -7.72
C ILE A 116 20.94 12.22 -9.07
N PHE A 117 19.63 12.15 -9.26
CA PHE A 117 19.01 11.72 -10.51
C PHE A 117 19.39 12.61 -11.70
N LYS A 118 19.30 13.95 -11.51
CA LYS A 118 19.53 14.92 -12.58
C LYS A 118 20.99 14.98 -13.04
N PHE A 119 21.92 14.93 -12.12
CA PHE A 119 23.35 15.06 -12.41
C PHE A 119 24.06 13.72 -12.62
N LYS A 120 23.33 12.61 -12.64
CA LYS A 120 23.85 11.24 -12.81
C LYS A 120 25.05 10.99 -11.90
N TYR A 121 24.94 11.33 -10.63
CA TYR A 121 25.99 11.08 -9.65
C TYR A 121 26.45 9.63 -9.65
N GLN A 122 27.69 9.42 -9.20
CA GLN A 122 28.30 8.09 -9.22
C GLN A 122 27.44 7.07 -8.46
N GLU A 123 27.37 5.86 -9.00
CA GLU A 123 26.64 4.75 -8.43
C GLU A 123 27.02 4.48 -6.96
N SER A 124 28.30 4.70 -6.61
CA SER A 124 28.82 4.59 -5.25
C SER A 124 28.10 5.47 -4.23
N GLN A 125 27.64 6.66 -4.62
CA GLN A 125 26.90 7.56 -3.72
C GLN A 125 25.48 7.04 -3.45
N ILE A 126 24.84 6.48 -4.45
CA ILE A 126 23.50 5.87 -4.30
C ILE A 126 23.59 4.66 -3.36
N ILE A 127 24.64 3.84 -3.50
CA ILE A 127 24.91 2.70 -2.63
C ILE A 127 25.10 3.16 -1.18
N LEU A 128 25.95 4.17 -0.94
CA LEU A 128 26.21 4.69 0.39
C LEU A 128 24.93 5.23 1.07
N LEU A 129 24.12 5.99 0.35
CA LEU A 129 22.83 6.52 0.86
C LEU A 129 21.86 5.39 1.19
N LYS A 130 21.81 4.34 0.36
CA LYS A 130 21.00 3.16 0.61
C LYS A 130 21.44 2.46 1.89
N GLU A 131 22.73 2.19 2.05
CA GLU A 131 23.30 1.56 3.25
C GLU A 131 23.03 2.37 4.52
N GLN A 132 23.14 3.70 4.46
CA GLN A 132 22.80 4.57 5.59
C GLN A 132 21.35 4.42 6.02
N LEU A 133 20.40 4.39 5.08
CA LEU A 133 18.96 4.21 5.38
C LEU A 133 18.68 2.81 5.90
N VAL A 134 19.25 1.77 5.30
CA VAL A 134 19.14 0.38 5.78
C VAL A 134 19.64 0.26 7.21
N ASN A 135 20.81 0.83 7.51
CA ASN A 135 21.37 0.82 8.86
C ASN A 135 20.53 1.62 9.86
N GLN A 136 19.89 2.72 9.45
CA GLN A 136 18.95 3.44 10.31
C GLN A 136 17.71 2.58 10.63
N VAL A 137 17.14 1.88 9.63
CA VAL A 137 16.03 0.94 9.84
C VAL A 137 16.42 -0.15 10.82
N ARG A 138 17.56 -0.82 10.60
CA ARG A 138 18.08 -1.89 11.49
C ARG A 138 18.25 -1.42 12.93
N ARG A 139 18.83 -0.22 13.14
CA ARG A 139 19.00 0.36 14.49
C ARG A 139 17.67 0.58 15.21
N LEU A 140 16.63 1.02 14.48
CA LEU A 140 15.31 1.24 15.07
C LEU A 140 14.62 -0.09 15.40
N ILE A 141 14.70 -1.08 14.53
CA ILE A 141 14.16 -2.43 14.77
C ILE A 141 14.83 -3.05 16.00
N LYS A 142 16.16 -3.00 16.11
CA LYS A 142 16.90 -3.49 17.28
C LYS A 142 16.50 -2.80 18.59
N LYS A 143 16.08 -1.54 18.53
CA LYS A 143 15.53 -0.78 19.67
C LYS A 143 14.03 -1.00 19.88
N ASN A 144 13.44 -1.99 19.22
CA ASN A 144 12.03 -2.35 19.32
C ASN A 144 11.05 -1.27 18.85
N PHE A 145 11.47 -0.39 17.92
CA PHE A 145 10.62 0.59 17.26
C PHE A 145 10.13 0.08 15.89
N THR A 146 9.04 0.65 15.38
CA THR A 146 8.58 0.50 14.01
C THR A 146 9.16 1.66 13.17
N PRO A 147 10.12 1.42 12.26
CA PRO A 147 10.62 2.46 11.37
C PRO A 147 9.54 2.90 10.38
N VAL A 148 9.49 4.20 10.09
CA VAL A 148 8.59 4.79 9.10
C VAL A 148 9.44 5.53 8.08
N LEU A 149 9.73 4.86 6.97
CA LEU A 149 10.47 5.42 5.85
C LEU A 149 9.52 6.22 4.95
N TYR A 150 9.78 7.49 4.73
CA TYR A 150 8.89 8.33 3.94
C TYR A 150 9.62 9.38 3.12
N THR A 151 9.08 9.71 1.95
CA THR A 151 9.56 10.79 1.11
C THR A 151 9.20 12.15 1.70
N SER A 152 10.07 13.16 1.58
CA SER A 152 9.73 14.53 1.99
C SER A 152 8.55 15.07 1.18
N ARG A 153 7.86 16.08 1.71
CA ARG A 153 6.65 16.69 1.10
C ARG A 153 6.98 17.94 0.27
N LYS A 154 8.26 18.16 -0.04
CA LYS A 154 8.66 19.27 -0.90
C LYS A 154 8.30 18.97 -2.35
N LEU A 155 7.68 19.93 -3.01
CA LEU A 155 7.37 19.84 -4.43
C LEU A 155 8.65 20.07 -5.24
N ILE A 156 8.81 19.28 -6.29
CA ILE A 156 9.85 19.44 -7.30
C ILE A 156 9.18 20.01 -8.55
N LEU A 157 9.75 21.04 -9.12
CA LEU A 157 9.34 21.57 -10.42
C LEU A 157 10.13 20.83 -11.49
N PHE A 158 9.46 19.93 -12.18
CA PHE A 158 10.01 19.15 -13.28
C PHE A 158 9.96 19.97 -14.59
N GLN A 159 10.91 19.74 -15.48
CA GLN A 159 10.94 20.39 -16.80
C GLN A 159 9.92 19.77 -17.77
N SER A 160 9.59 18.50 -17.56
CA SER A 160 8.62 17.76 -18.37
C SER A 160 7.91 16.69 -17.56
N LYS A 161 6.80 16.17 -18.12
CA LYS A 161 6.07 15.03 -17.54
C LYS A 161 6.91 13.76 -17.57
N ASP A 162 7.73 13.58 -18.58
CA ASP A 162 8.61 12.41 -18.71
C ASP A 162 9.70 12.42 -17.64
N GLU A 163 10.27 13.59 -17.33
CA GLU A 163 11.21 13.73 -16.23
C GLU A 163 10.58 13.39 -14.88
N GLU A 164 9.35 13.86 -14.64
CA GLU A 164 8.60 13.50 -13.42
C GLU A 164 8.40 11.99 -13.30
N ILE A 165 7.97 11.34 -14.38
CA ILE A 165 7.75 9.88 -14.41
C ILE A 165 9.06 9.13 -14.17
N ALA A 166 10.14 9.54 -14.83
CA ALA A 166 11.46 8.93 -14.70
C ALA A 166 12.00 9.07 -13.27
N PHE A 167 11.88 10.25 -12.67
CA PHE A 167 12.30 10.47 -11.28
C PHE A 167 11.46 9.68 -10.27
N ASN A 168 10.15 9.66 -10.44
CA ASN A 168 9.28 8.87 -9.57
C ASN A 168 9.60 7.37 -9.64
N ARG A 169 9.92 6.86 -10.83
CA ARG A 169 10.39 5.48 -11.04
C ARG A 169 11.74 5.23 -10.35
N PHE A 170 12.69 6.14 -10.52
CA PHE A 170 14.01 6.07 -9.85
C PHE A 170 13.85 5.98 -8.33
N LEU A 171 13.04 6.86 -7.74
CA LEU A 171 12.81 6.89 -6.30
C LEU A 171 12.10 5.61 -5.80
N ALA A 172 11.13 5.10 -6.55
CA ALA A 172 10.45 3.87 -6.22
C ALA A 172 11.40 2.66 -6.27
N LEU A 173 12.27 2.59 -7.27
CA LEU A 173 13.31 1.55 -7.39
C LEU A 173 14.32 1.62 -6.24
N PHE A 174 14.75 2.83 -5.87
CA PHE A 174 15.64 3.04 -4.74
C PHE A 174 15.03 2.52 -3.42
N ILE A 175 13.75 2.82 -3.17
CA ILE A 175 13.03 2.29 -2.01
C ILE A 175 12.90 0.76 -2.09
N ALA A 176 12.61 0.21 -3.26
CA ALA A 176 12.50 -1.23 -3.46
C ALA A 176 13.82 -1.96 -3.16
N GLN A 177 14.97 -1.37 -3.50
CA GLN A 177 16.29 -1.92 -3.15
C GLN A 177 16.52 -1.94 -1.64
N ILE A 178 16.07 -0.93 -0.89
CA ILE A 178 16.11 -0.92 0.58
C ILE A 178 15.28 -2.08 1.13
N ILE A 179 14.07 -2.30 0.59
CA ILE A 179 13.21 -3.40 1.02
C ILE A 179 13.82 -4.76 0.69
N ASN A 180 14.46 -4.90 -0.47
CA ASN A 180 15.13 -6.14 -0.84
C ASN A 180 16.21 -6.55 0.19
N GLU A 181 16.94 -5.60 0.76
CA GLU A 181 17.93 -5.87 1.82
C GLU A 181 17.31 -6.18 3.18
N LEU A 182 16.14 -5.61 3.47
CA LEU A 182 15.50 -5.71 4.78
C LEU A 182 14.40 -6.79 4.88
N LYS A 183 13.99 -7.37 3.77
CA LYS A 183 12.80 -8.25 3.70
C LYS A 183 12.84 -9.46 4.64
N PHE A 184 14.02 -9.93 5.00
CA PHE A 184 14.19 -11.03 5.94
C PHE A 184 14.29 -10.58 7.41
N GLU A 185 14.42 -9.26 7.65
CA GLU A 185 14.60 -8.66 8.97
C GLU A 185 13.33 -7.99 9.51
N ILE A 186 12.24 -7.99 8.74
CA ILE A 186 10.98 -7.35 9.11
C ILE A 186 9.85 -8.35 9.22
N GLY A 187 8.93 -8.10 10.17
CA GLY A 187 7.77 -8.93 10.45
C GLY A 187 6.59 -8.69 9.53
N TYR A 188 6.47 -7.49 8.99
CA TYR A 188 5.46 -7.06 8.01
C TYR A 188 5.89 -5.79 7.31
N LEU A 189 5.23 -5.47 6.19
CA LEU A 189 5.40 -4.22 5.48
C LEU A 189 4.06 -3.51 5.28
N ILE A 190 3.99 -2.22 5.61
CA ILE A 190 2.91 -1.33 5.17
C ILE A 190 3.47 -0.42 4.09
N SER A 191 2.98 -0.52 2.86
CA SER A 191 3.42 0.29 1.72
C SER A 191 2.31 1.22 1.24
N LYS A 192 2.46 2.52 1.49
CA LYS A 192 1.50 3.54 1.08
C LYS A 192 1.93 4.25 -0.19
N GLY A 193 1.13 4.07 -1.23
CA GLY A 193 1.31 4.59 -2.57
C GLY A 193 1.31 3.48 -3.61
N GLY A 194 0.49 3.60 -4.66
CA GLY A 194 0.30 2.54 -5.66
C GLY A 194 1.59 2.18 -6.40
N ILE A 195 2.29 3.17 -6.95
CA ILE A 195 3.56 2.98 -7.67
C ILE A 195 4.62 2.36 -6.74
N THR A 196 4.76 2.92 -5.53
CA THR A 196 5.72 2.41 -4.54
C THR A 196 5.43 0.96 -4.18
N SER A 197 4.17 0.61 -3.91
CA SER A 197 3.79 -0.76 -3.55
C SER A 197 4.06 -1.74 -4.69
N ASN A 198 3.69 -1.38 -5.92
CA ASN A 198 3.95 -2.21 -7.09
C ASN A 198 5.45 -2.46 -7.29
N THR A 199 6.26 -1.39 -7.25
CA THR A 199 7.72 -1.50 -7.43
C THR A 199 8.38 -2.29 -6.30
N ILE A 200 7.90 -2.16 -5.06
CA ILE A 200 8.39 -2.98 -3.95
C ILE A 200 8.09 -4.47 -4.18
N LEU A 201 6.91 -4.83 -4.69
CA LEU A 201 6.57 -6.21 -4.97
C LEU A 201 7.42 -6.77 -6.10
N SER A 202 7.50 -6.07 -7.25
CA SER A 202 8.24 -6.55 -8.43
C SER A 202 9.76 -6.52 -8.27
N GLU A 203 10.33 -5.44 -7.71
CA GLU A 203 11.77 -5.21 -7.66
C GLU A 203 12.38 -5.46 -6.27
N GLY A 204 11.62 -5.22 -5.21
CA GLY A 204 12.06 -5.44 -3.82
C GLY A 204 11.93 -6.90 -3.42
N PHE A 205 10.74 -7.44 -3.49
CA PHE A 205 10.47 -8.85 -3.20
C PHE A 205 10.79 -9.77 -4.38
N LYS A 206 10.82 -9.24 -5.61
CA LYS A 206 11.05 -9.97 -6.86
C LYS A 206 10.04 -11.08 -7.09
N VAL A 207 8.76 -10.75 -6.91
CA VAL A 207 7.64 -11.69 -7.11
C VAL A 207 6.78 -11.26 -8.28
N ASP A 208 6.38 -12.23 -9.11
CA ASP A 208 5.47 -12.04 -10.24
C ASP A 208 4.00 -12.18 -9.84
N SER A 209 3.75 -12.90 -8.75
CA SER A 209 2.42 -13.12 -8.20
C SER A 209 2.46 -13.17 -6.68
N VAL A 210 1.33 -12.83 -6.05
CA VAL A 210 1.18 -12.83 -4.60
C VAL A 210 -0.16 -13.44 -4.22
N TYR A 211 -0.22 -14.02 -3.03
CA TYR A 211 -1.48 -14.48 -2.47
C TYR A 211 -2.23 -13.32 -1.83
N LEU A 212 -3.49 -13.10 -2.26
CA LEU A 212 -4.36 -12.11 -1.64
C LEU A 212 -5.01 -12.74 -0.39
N GLU A 213 -4.56 -12.33 0.78
CA GLU A 213 -5.12 -12.79 2.06
C GLU A 213 -6.48 -12.17 2.35
N GLY A 214 -6.74 -10.98 1.83
CA GLY A 214 -7.99 -10.25 1.98
C GLY A 214 -7.78 -8.75 2.08
N GLN A 215 -8.74 -8.08 2.73
CA GLN A 215 -8.66 -6.65 3.03
C GLN A 215 -8.53 -6.46 4.54
N ILE A 216 -7.45 -5.82 4.98
CA ILE A 216 -7.29 -5.46 6.39
C ILE A 216 -8.26 -4.34 6.80
N MET A 217 -8.58 -3.45 5.85
CA MET A 217 -9.63 -2.44 5.90
C MET A 217 -10.18 -2.23 4.49
N THR A 218 -11.37 -1.68 4.37
CA THR A 218 -12.02 -1.44 3.07
C THR A 218 -11.10 -0.73 2.09
N GLY A 219 -10.84 -1.36 0.94
CA GLY A 219 -9.98 -0.84 -0.12
C GLY A 219 -8.47 -0.94 0.16
N ILE A 220 -8.05 -1.61 1.24
CA ILE A 220 -6.65 -1.80 1.60
C ILE A 220 -6.36 -3.29 1.68
N SER A 221 -5.59 -3.78 0.73
CA SER A 221 -5.31 -5.20 0.58
C SER A 221 -4.18 -5.65 1.49
N LEU A 222 -4.36 -6.83 2.07
CA LEU A 222 -3.31 -7.59 2.72
C LEU A 222 -2.90 -8.73 1.81
N LEU A 223 -1.63 -8.76 1.46
CA LEU A 223 -1.00 -9.76 0.64
C LEU A 223 -0.10 -10.63 1.49
N ASN A 224 0.02 -11.89 1.13
CA ASN A 224 0.99 -12.80 1.70
C ASN A 224 2.07 -13.08 0.65
N VAL A 225 3.27 -12.56 0.89
CA VAL A 225 4.40 -12.60 -0.06
C VAL A 225 5.37 -13.69 0.36
N ASN A 226 5.61 -14.66 -0.52
CA ASN A 226 6.55 -15.74 -0.30
C ASN A 226 8.00 -15.24 -0.50
N LEU A 227 8.89 -15.48 0.47
CA LEU A 227 10.29 -15.05 0.48
C LEU A 227 11.28 -16.09 -0.06
N LEU A 228 10.85 -16.98 -0.96
CA LEU A 228 11.68 -18.00 -1.60
C LEU A 228 12.09 -19.21 -0.73
N LYS A 229 11.79 -19.21 0.57
CA LYS A 229 11.89 -20.39 1.43
C LYS A 229 10.51 -20.97 1.63
N ILE A 230 10.38 -22.28 1.58
CA ILE A 230 9.11 -22.97 1.85
C ILE A 230 8.61 -22.52 3.23
N ASN A 231 7.40 -21.98 3.29
CA ASN A 231 6.72 -21.48 4.48
C ASN A 231 7.28 -20.16 5.08
N ASP A 232 8.14 -19.42 4.39
CA ASP A 232 8.59 -18.10 4.85
C ASP A 232 7.83 -16.99 4.08
N CYS A 233 6.70 -16.58 4.61
CA CYS A 233 5.87 -15.54 4.05
C CYS A 233 5.88 -14.29 4.89
N ILE A 234 5.79 -13.12 4.24
CA ILE A 234 5.66 -11.83 4.90
C ILE A 234 4.31 -11.18 4.54
N PRO A 235 3.53 -10.70 5.50
CA PRO A 235 2.35 -9.90 5.22
C PRO A 235 2.75 -8.51 4.72
N VAL A 236 2.24 -8.14 3.55
CA VAL A 236 2.43 -6.84 2.91
C VAL A 236 1.09 -6.15 2.73
N ILE A 237 0.94 -4.98 3.34
CA ILE A 237 -0.24 -4.15 3.17
C ILE A 237 0.01 -3.20 2.00
N THR A 238 -0.77 -3.34 0.93
CA THR A 238 -0.80 -2.36 -0.16
C THR A 238 -1.89 -1.34 0.12
N PHE A 239 -1.45 -0.12 0.39
CA PHE A 239 -2.29 0.96 0.84
C PHE A 239 -2.31 2.11 -0.19
N PRO A 240 -3.37 2.24 -1.02
CA PRO A 240 -3.47 3.34 -1.98
C PRO A 240 -3.43 4.72 -1.31
N GLY A 241 -2.86 5.70 -2.01
CA GLY A 241 -2.65 7.05 -1.45
C GLY A 241 -3.93 7.73 -0.98
N ASN A 242 -5.03 7.56 -1.72
CA ASN A 242 -6.31 8.26 -1.56
C ASN A 242 -7.37 7.48 -0.77
N ILE A 243 -7.03 6.38 -0.13
CA ILE A 243 -7.98 5.53 0.60
C ILE A 243 -7.93 5.79 2.11
N GLY A 244 -9.07 5.58 2.76
CA GLY A 244 -9.27 5.66 4.20
C GLY A 244 -9.52 7.07 4.73
N ASP A 245 -9.68 7.16 6.05
CA ASP A 245 -9.74 8.41 6.81
C ASP A 245 -8.35 8.82 7.31
N GLN A 246 -8.29 9.93 8.03
CA GLN A 246 -7.03 10.47 8.57
C GLN A 246 -6.33 9.55 9.58
N ASP A 247 -7.05 8.60 10.20
CA ASP A 247 -6.54 7.68 11.22
C ASP A 247 -6.21 6.29 10.67
N THR A 248 -6.55 6.03 9.41
CA THR A 248 -6.49 4.69 8.81
C THR A 248 -5.09 4.07 8.90
N MET A 249 -4.02 4.83 8.63
CA MET A 249 -2.65 4.29 8.70
C MET A 249 -2.28 3.88 10.13
N GLN A 250 -2.67 4.67 11.10
CA GLN A 250 -2.48 4.39 12.53
C GLN A 250 -3.30 3.17 12.97
N LYS A 251 -4.56 3.06 12.52
CA LYS A 251 -5.42 1.90 12.79
C LYS A 251 -4.81 0.60 12.25
N ILE A 252 -4.34 0.60 11.00
CA ILE A 252 -3.68 -0.59 10.40
C ILE A 252 -2.44 -0.99 11.21
N TRP A 253 -1.59 -0.04 11.59
CA TRP A 253 -0.43 -0.34 12.43
C TRP A 253 -0.84 -0.95 13.78
N ARG A 254 -1.88 -0.40 14.43
CA ARG A 254 -2.39 -0.95 15.70
C ARG A 254 -2.93 -2.36 15.55
N ILE A 255 -3.65 -2.66 14.46
CA ILE A 255 -4.13 -4.02 14.15
C ILE A 255 -2.94 -4.98 14.07
N LEU A 256 -1.92 -4.65 13.28
CA LEU A 256 -0.75 -5.51 13.11
C LEU A 256 0.07 -5.66 14.40
N GLU A 257 0.19 -4.61 15.20
CA GLU A 257 0.92 -4.66 16.47
C GLU A 257 0.07 -5.18 17.64
N ASN A 258 -1.16 -5.62 17.39
CA ASN A 258 -2.13 -6.06 18.40
C ASN A 258 -2.30 -5.02 19.52
N LYS A 259 -2.44 -3.75 19.14
CA LYS A 259 -2.68 -2.64 20.05
C LYS A 259 -4.14 -2.24 20.03
N ASP A 260 -4.64 -1.74 21.14
CA ASP A 260 -6.02 -1.31 21.27
C ASP A 260 -6.36 -0.19 20.26
N ILE A 261 -7.45 -0.38 19.51
CA ILE A 261 -7.88 0.57 18.46
C ILE A 261 -8.79 1.64 19.05
N ASN A 262 -9.44 1.36 20.20
CA ASN A 262 -10.47 2.23 20.78
C ASN A 262 -9.90 3.47 21.49
N ASN A 263 -8.58 3.62 21.58
CA ASN A 263 -7.90 4.75 22.22
C ASN A 263 -7.37 5.79 21.18
N ILE A 264 -8.18 6.10 20.16
CA ILE A 264 -7.86 7.13 19.14
C ILE A 264 -8.77 8.34 19.35
#